data_513b387346245536198cc95c2840652f
#
_entry.id   513b387346245536198cc95c2840652f
#
_cell.length_a   1.000
_cell.length_b   1.000
_cell.length_c   1.000
_cell.angle_alpha   90.00
_cell.angle_beta   90.00
_cell.angle_gamma   90.00
#
_symmetry.space_group_name_H-M   'P 1'
#
loop_
_entity.id
_entity.type
_entity.pdbx_description
1 polymer ?
#
loop_
_entity_poly.entity_id
_entity_poly.type
_entity_poly.pdbx_seq_one_letter_code
_entity_poly.pdbx_strand_id
1 'polypeptide(L)'
;MIVDNFKQIAEILPEAENPRDSMFLIQLVVRHKDGHLDAANGNNRNRTVRSYQINTVEELLNKEKEIKALCDFFRARAYININPKNTVEVLLKQMELIHQSLVCMWNGDHKVMLRGTLDGALARTGEDDVEFGDVDPQDLALIQTLAEKRHRTWVVDCDDISIVDDVRERINNSRRSIDKVIVAEIPTKSGLHFITYPFDHVTAFDGLEEKLEIKRNSYTLLYFNDEVEGYIE
;
A
#
# COMPACT_ATOMS: atom_id res chain seq x y z
N MET A 1 -2.85 -13.06 16.85
CA MET A 1 -1.52 -12.89 16.19
C MET A 1 -1.28 -11.41 15.96
N ILE A 2 -0.10 -10.92 16.35
CA ILE A 2 0.30 -9.52 16.15
C ILE A 2 1.40 -9.47 15.08
N VAL A 3 1.25 -8.61 14.09
CA VAL A 3 2.28 -8.26 13.10
C VAL A 3 2.66 -6.80 13.32
N ASP A 4 3.94 -6.54 13.59
CA ASP A 4 4.47 -5.21 13.86
C ASP A 4 5.77 -5.00 13.06
N ASN A 5 5.64 -4.30 11.96
CA ASN A 5 6.72 -4.10 11.00
C ASN A 5 7.29 -2.67 11.02
N PHE A 6 6.93 -1.83 12.00
CA PHE A 6 7.37 -0.43 12.05
C PHE A 6 8.88 -0.28 11.97
N LYS A 7 9.63 -1.06 12.76
CA LYS A 7 11.10 -0.99 12.77
C LYS A 7 11.71 -1.46 11.44
N GLN A 8 11.24 -2.60 10.91
CA GLN A 8 11.75 -3.14 9.66
C GLN A 8 11.49 -2.20 8.48
N ILE A 9 10.30 -1.56 8.46
CA ILE A 9 9.95 -0.61 7.44
C ILE A 9 10.75 0.69 7.59
N ALA A 10 10.95 1.17 8.81
CA ALA A 10 11.78 2.34 9.08
C ALA A 10 13.23 2.18 8.56
N GLU A 11 13.77 0.96 8.61
CA GLU A 11 15.13 0.66 8.12
C GLU A 11 15.26 0.67 6.59
N ILE A 12 14.16 0.46 5.87
CA ILE A 12 14.18 0.34 4.40
C ILE A 12 13.58 1.55 3.68
N LEU A 13 12.89 2.45 4.40
CA LEU A 13 12.39 3.66 3.79
C LEU A 13 13.57 4.52 3.32
N PRO A 14 13.60 4.91 2.04
CA PRO A 14 14.66 5.76 1.53
C PRO A 14 14.63 7.12 2.23
N GLU A 15 15.79 7.55 2.72
CA GLU A 15 15.96 8.92 3.16
C GLU A 15 15.96 9.85 1.94
N ALA A 16 15.08 10.81 1.92
CA ALA A 16 15.09 11.86 0.91
C ALA A 16 16.24 12.84 1.19
N GLU A 17 16.95 13.27 0.15
CA GLU A 17 17.93 14.37 0.27
C GLU A 17 17.30 15.62 0.90
N ASN A 18 16.03 15.85 0.59
CA ASN A 18 15.20 16.85 1.23
C ASN A 18 13.86 16.19 1.63
N PRO A 19 13.53 16.11 2.93
CA PRO A 19 12.29 15.51 3.40
C PRO A 19 11.02 16.11 2.80
N ARG A 20 11.09 17.36 2.28
CA ARG A 20 9.95 18.02 1.63
C ARG A 20 9.69 17.53 0.22
N ASP A 21 10.63 16.79 -0.38
CA ASP A 21 10.53 16.37 -1.78
C ASP A 21 9.93 14.98 -1.93
N SER A 22 9.87 14.19 -0.84
CA SER A 22 9.34 12.83 -0.85
C SER A 22 8.19 12.66 0.14
N MET A 23 7.19 11.88 -0.27
CA MET A 23 5.99 11.61 0.52
C MET A 23 5.62 10.13 0.44
N PHE A 24 5.26 9.55 1.58
CA PHE A 24 4.74 8.18 1.70
C PHE A 24 3.30 8.21 2.19
N LEU A 25 2.50 7.23 1.77
CA LEU A 25 1.12 7.09 2.20
C LEU A 25 0.96 5.86 3.10
N ILE A 26 0.34 6.08 4.26
CA ILE A 26 -0.12 5.01 5.14
C ILE A 26 -1.64 5.00 5.12
N GLN A 27 -2.24 3.83 5.00
CA GLN A 27 -3.70 3.66 5.04
C GLN A 27 -4.08 2.62 6.08
N LEU A 28 -5.08 2.96 6.90
CA LEU A 28 -5.70 2.06 7.85
C LEU A 28 -7.00 1.54 7.23
N VAL A 29 -7.04 0.24 6.97
CA VAL A 29 -8.12 -0.38 6.20
C VAL A 29 -8.76 -1.52 7.00
N VAL A 30 -10.07 -1.46 7.21
CA VAL A 30 -10.87 -2.59 7.68
C VAL A 30 -11.21 -3.44 6.45
N ARG A 31 -10.72 -4.69 6.44
CA ARG A 31 -10.92 -5.59 5.30
C ARG A 31 -12.19 -6.41 5.48
N HIS A 32 -12.99 -6.49 4.42
CA HIS A 32 -14.16 -7.36 4.40
C HIS A 32 -13.80 -8.83 4.66
N LYS A 33 -12.69 -9.29 4.10
CA LYS A 33 -12.18 -10.67 4.29
C LYS A 33 -11.85 -11.02 5.76
N ASP A 34 -11.68 -10.02 6.62
CA ASP A 34 -11.42 -10.24 8.05
C ASP A 34 -12.72 -10.42 8.88
N GLY A 35 -13.90 -10.33 8.24
CA GLY A 35 -15.20 -10.62 8.87
C GLY A 35 -15.74 -9.53 9.80
N HIS A 36 -15.13 -8.36 9.82
CA HIS A 36 -15.47 -7.26 10.75
C HIS A 36 -16.39 -6.19 10.15
N LEU A 37 -16.82 -6.36 8.92
CA LEU A 37 -17.79 -5.46 8.28
C LEU A 37 -19.14 -6.14 8.22
N ASP A 38 -20.18 -5.45 8.71
CA ASP A 38 -21.56 -5.94 8.70
C ASP A 38 -22.00 -6.28 7.27
N ALA A 39 -22.19 -7.55 7.00
CA ALA A 39 -22.78 -8.05 5.75
C ALA A 39 -24.23 -7.57 5.55
N ALA A 40 -24.89 -7.07 6.62
CA ALA A 40 -26.27 -6.65 6.62
C ALA A 40 -26.56 -5.45 5.69
N ASN A 41 -25.56 -4.64 5.38
CA ASN A 41 -25.71 -3.47 4.53
C ASN A 41 -25.31 -3.66 3.06
N GLY A 42 -25.02 -4.90 2.62
CA GLY A 42 -24.69 -5.18 1.21
C GLY A 42 -23.36 -4.58 0.73
N ASN A 43 -22.59 -3.97 1.61
CA ASN A 43 -21.29 -3.38 1.30
C ASN A 43 -20.16 -4.39 1.55
N ASN A 44 -19.91 -5.23 0.56
CA ASN A 44 -18.77 -6.17 0.55
C ASN A 44 -17.43 -5.46 0.27
N ARG A 45 -17.23 -4.23 0.75
CA ARG A 45 -16.09 -3.40 0.39
C ARG A 45 -15.17 -3.18 1.59
N ASN A 46 -13.87 -3.12 1.31
CA ASN A 46 -12.91 -2.64 2.30
C ASN A 46 -13.22 -1.17 2.64
N ARG A 47 -13.02 -0.78 3.91
CA ARG A 47 -13.25 0.57 4.39
C ARG A 47 -11.97 1.20 4.91
N THR A 48 -11.56 2.31 4.32
CA THR A 48 -10.47 3.13 4.86
C THR A 48 -10.97 3.88 6.09
N VAL A 49 -10.29 3.68 7.21
CA VAL A 49 -10.57 4.37 8.47
C VAL A 49 -9.86 5.70 8.52
N ARG A 50 -8.60 5.71 8.14
CA ARG A 50 -7.74 6.89 8.14
C ARG A 50 -6.54 6.70 7.22
N SER A 51 -6.05 7.81 6.67
CA SER A 51 -4.80 7.89 5.94
C SER A 51 -3.84 8.86 6.60
N TYR A 52 -2.54 8.62 6.43
CA TYR A 52 -1.47 9.50 6.87
C TYR A 52 -0.50 9.71 5.73
N GLN A 53 -0.13 10.96 5.53
CA GLN A 53 0.96 11.36 4.66
C GLN A 53 2.17 11.65 5.55
N ILE A 54 3.28 11.00 5.29
CA ILE A 54 4.53 11.17 6.03
C ILE A 54 5.68 11.47 5.07
N ASN A 55 6.63 12.25 5.51
CA ASN A 55 7.79 12.64 4.72
C ASN A 55 9.09 12.04 5.24
N THR A 56 9.12 11.63 6.51
CA THR A 56 10.33 11.13 7.17
C THR A 56 10.08 9.88 7.99
N VAL A 57 11.14 9.13 8.24
CA VAL A 57 11.11 7.99 9.19
C VAL A 57 10.74 8.45 10.60
N GLU A 58 11.18 9.63 11.01
CA GLU A 58 10.85 10.20 12.31
C GLU A 58 9.32 10.43 12.43
N GLU A 59 8.69 10.97 11.39
CA GLU A 59 7.23 11.13 11.35
C GLU A 59 6.50 9.79 11.43
N LEU A 60 7.00 8.74 10.73
CA LEU A 60 6.47 7.38 10.84
C LEU A 60 6.48 6.90 12.29
N LEU A 61 7.63 6.98 12.95
CA LEU A 61 7.80 6.50 14.32
C LEU A 61 7.00 7.33 15.34
N ASN A 62 6.87 8.64 15.12
CA ASN A 62 6.04 9.51 15.94
C ASN A 62 4.55 9.16 15.85
N LYS A 63 4.10 8.63 14.70
CA LYS A 63 2.72 8.19 14.49
C LYS A 63 2.43 6.74 14.90
N GLU A 64 3.44 5.96 15.22
CA GLU A 64 3.32 4.53 15.54
C GLU A 64 2.24 4.23 16.58
N LYS A 65 2.26 4.93 17.72
CA LYS A 65 1.31 4.69 18.82
C LYS A 65 -0.13 5.00 18.40
N GLU A 66 -0.33 6.09 17.67
CA GLU A 66 -1.65 6.50 17.18
C GLU A 66 -2.18 5.49 16.17
N ILE A 67 -1.33 5.07 15.22
CA ILE A 67 -1.70 4.09 14.19
C ILE A 67 -2.09 2.76 14.82
N LYS A 68 -1.27 2.23 15.74
CA LYS A 68 -1.56 0.98 16.45
C LYS A 68 -2.88 1.06 17.21
N ALA A 69 -3.10 2.14 17.99
CA ALA A 69 -4.33 2.32 18.74
C ALA A 69 -5.58 2.37 17.86
N LEU A 70 -5.50 3.04 16.70
CA LEU A 70 -6.61 3.06 15.75
C LEU A 70 -6.82 1.71 15.07
N CYS A 71 -5.74 1.00 14.71
CA CYS A 71 -5.85 -0.35 14.16
C CYS A 71 -6.52 -1.30 15.14
N ASP A 72 -6.13 -1.26 16.42
CA ASP A 72 -6.71 -2.08 17.46
C ASP A 72 -8.19 -1.73 17.69
N PHE A 73 -8.52 -0.43 17.77
CA PHE A 73 -9.89 0.02 17.99
C PHE A 73 -10.85 -0.37 16.86
N PHE A 74 -10.43 -0.17 15.60
CA PHE A 74 -11.26 -0.45 14.41
C PHE A 74 -11.07 -1.84 13.84
N ARG A 75 -10.20 -2.68 14.39
CA ARG A 75 -9.75 -3.95 13.80
C ARG A 75 -9.24 -3.77 12.36
N ALA A 76 -8.54 -2.67 12.16
CA ALA A 76 -7.99 -2.31 10.86
C ALA A 76 -6.57 -2.84 10.68
N ARG A 77 -6.15 -2.98 9.44
CA ARG A 77 -4.76 -3.19 9.07
C ARG A 77 -4.15 -1.86 8.63
N ALA A 78 -2.95 -1.56 9.10
CA ALA A 78 -2.17 -0.47 8.55
C ALA A 78 -1.29 -0.98 7.40
N TYR A 79 -1.38 -0.31 6.27
CA TYR A 79 -0.54 -0.54 5.10
C TYR A 79 0.26 0.71 4.79
N ILE A 80 1.49 0.54 4.31
CA ILE A 80 2.33 1.65 3.84
C ILE A 80 2.81 1.40 2.42
N ASN A 81 2.73 2.43 1.58
CA ASN A 81 3.41 2.43 0.30
C ASN A 81 4.86 2.88 0.52
N ILE A 82 5.82 1.97 0.31
CA ILE A 82 7.24 2.21 0.56
C ILE A 82 7.96 2.90 -0.61
N ASN A 83 7.26 3.15 -1.71
CA ASN A 83 7.79 3.87 -2.85
C ASN A 83 7.53 5.38 -2.67
N PRO A 84 8.56 6.20 -2.48
CA PRO A 84 8.39 7.64 -2.29
C PRO A 84 7.76 8.28 -3.52
N LYS A 85 6.92 9.26 -3.28
CA LYS A 85 6.30 10.10 -4.30
C LYS A 85 6.86 11.50 -4.22
N ASN A 86 7.12 12.13 -5.37
CA ASN A 86 7.53 13.52 -5.38
C ASN A 86 6.39 14.43 -4.90
N THR A 87 6.64 15.21 -3.86
CA THR A 87 5.64 16.07 -3.21
C THR A 87 5.03 17.07 -4.19
N VAL A 88 5.85 17.67 -5.07
CA VAL A 88 5.37 18.66 -6.06
C VAL A 88 4.45 17.98 -7.08
N GLU A 89 4.81 16.79 -7.56
CA GLU A 89 3.96 16.02 -8.50
C GLU A 89 2.64 15.62 -7.85
N VAL A 90 2.66 15.24 -6.57
CA VAL A 90 1.44 14.94 -5.80
C VAL A 90 0.54 16.16 -5.70
N LEU A 91 1.10 17.33 -5.36
CA LEU A 91 0.34 18.58 -5.26
C LEU A 91 -0.25 19.00 -6.62
N LEU A 92 0.53 18.90 -7.70
CA LEU A 92 0.03 19.19 -9.05
C LEU A 92 -1.11 18.26 -9.43
N LYS A 93 -0.98 16.97 -9.11
CA LYS A 93 -2.04 15.99 -9.37
C LYS A 93 -3.30 16.26 -8.54
N GLN A 94 -3.13 16.67 -7.29
CA GLN A 94 -4.24 17.10 -6.44
C GLN A 94 -4.98 18.30 -7.03
N MET A 95 -4.25 19.30 -7.50
CA MET A 95 -4.86 20.48 -8.16
C MET A 95 -5.63 20.07 -9.42
N GLU A 96 -5.10 19.16 -10.22
CA GLU A 96 -5.77 18.60 -11.40
C GLU A 96 -7.09 17.93 -11.01
N LEU A 97 -7.08 17.07 -9.96
CA LEU A 97 -8.27 16.38 -9.48
C LEU A 97 -9.32 17.34 -8.94
N ILE A 98 -8.92 18.37 -8.18
CA ILE A 98 -9.82 19.41 -7.69
C ILE A 98 -10.43 20.16 -8.87
N HIS A 99 -9.65 20.53 -9.87
CA HIS A 99 -10.14 21.20 -11.07
C HIS A 99 -11.16 20.35 -11.80
N GLN A 100 -10.86 19.09 -12.06
CA GLN A 100 -11.80 18.14 -12.66
C GLN A 100 -13.10 18.04 -11.85
N SER A 101 -12.97 18.03 -10.49
CA SER A 101 -14.08 18.02 -9.57
C SER A 101 -15.01 19.21 -9.77
N LEU A 102 -14.44 20.39 -9.82
CA LEU A 102 -15.21 21.63 -9.99
C LEU A 102 -15.91 21.69 -11.35
N VAL A 103 -15.22 21.24 -12.42
CA VAL A 103 -15.81 21.19 -13.78
C VAL A 103 -17.00 20.24 -13.84
N CYS A 104 -16.92 19.07 -13.22
CA CYS A 104 -18.04 18.14 -13.17
C CYS A 104 -19.21 18.65 -12.33
N MET A 105 -18.92 19.28 -11.17
CA MET A 105 -19.96 19.96 -10.37
C MET A 105 -20.66 21.05 -11.17
N TRP A 106 -19.91 21.84 -11.93
CA TRP A 106 -20.47 22.88 -12.79
C TRP A 106 -21.40 22.31 -13.87
N ASN A 107 -21.04 21.15 -14.44
CA ASN A 107 -21.83 20.46 -15.47
C ASN A 107 -23.00 19.64 -14.91
N GLY A 108 -23.20 19.61 -13.60
CA GLY A 108 -24.30 18.87 -12.95
C GLY A 108 -24.06 17.37 -12.79
N ASP A 109 -22.85 16.89 -13.07
CA ASP A 109 -22.47 15.48 -13.03
C ASP A 109 -21.85 15.08 -11.69
N HIS A 110 -22.59 15.23 -10.61
CA HIS A 110 -22.10 15.01 -9.24
C HIS A 110 -21.66 13.57 -8.91
N LYS A 111 -22.06 12.56 -9.70
CA LYS A 111 -21.80 11.14 -9.39
C LYS A 111 -20.68 10.47 -10.20
N VAL A 112 -20.37 10.99 -11.38
CA VAL A 112 -19.45 10.34 -12.33
C VAL A 112 -17.99 10.57 -11.97
N MET A 113 -17.71 11.60 -11.22
CA MET A 113 -16.40 12.18 -11.09
C MET A 113 -15.43 11.42 -10.16
N LEU A 114 -15.88 11.14 -8.96
CA LEU A 114 -15.04 10.40 -8.00
C LEU A 114 -14.86 8.94 -8.45
N ARG A 115 -15.91 8.33 -9.06
CA ARG A 115 -15.80 6.97 -9.60
C ARG A 115 -14.87 6.85 -10.81
N GLY A 116 -15.02 7.68 -11.82
CA GLY A 116 -14.19 7.59 -13.03
C GLY A 116 -12.71 7.87 -12.77
N THR A 117 -12.41 8.75 -11.82
CA THR A 117 -11.02 9.05 -11.41
C THR A 117 -10.44 7.93 -10.54
N LEU A 118 -11.27 7.33 -9.68
CA LEU A 118 -10.91 6.15 -8.88
C LEU A 118 -10.68 4.92 -9.77
N ASP A 119 -11.60 4.59 -10.67
CA ASP A 119 -11.49 3.46 -11.58
C ASP A 119 -10.25 3.59 -12.48
N GLY A 120 -9.94 4.80 -12.94
CA GLY A 120 -8.73 5.08 -13.72
C GLY A 120 -7.43 5.00 -12.93
N ALA A 121 -7.45 5.30 -11.62
CA ALA A 121 -6.30 5.16 -10.74
C ALA A 121 -6.05 3.68 -10.39
N LEU A 122 -7.10 2.93 -10.08
CA LEU A 122 -7.05 1.51 -9.75
C LEU A 122 -6.62 0.65 -10.93
N ALA A 123 -7.14 0.92 -12.14
CA ALA A 123 -6.75 0.22 -13.36
C ALA A 123 -5.26 0.38 -13.70
N ARG A 124 -4.61 1.47 -13.24
CA ARG A 124 -3.17 1.68 -13.43
C ARG A 124 -2.30 1.05 -12.35
N THR A 125 -2.85 0.74 -11.19
CA THR A 125 -2.12 0.11 -10.08
C THR A 125 -2.17 -1.41 -10.15
N GLY A 126 -3.07 -2.01 -10.96
CA GLY A 126 -3.25 -3.46 -11.03
C GLY A 126 -3.82 -4.06 -9.76
N GLU A 127 -4.37 -3.24 -8.87
CA GLU A 127 -4.99 -3.69 -7.61
C GLU A 127 -6.51 -3.75 -7.77
N ASP A 128 -7.00 -4.89 -8.24
CA ASP A 128 -8.45 -5.15 -8.35
C ASP A 128 -9.18 -5.23 -7.00
N ASP A 129 -8.44 -5.28 -5.88
CA ASP A 129 -8.98 -5.59 -4.56
C ASP A 129 -9.11 -4.40 -3.58
N VAL A 130 -8.66 -3.20 -3.92
CA VAL A 130 -8.78 -2.03 -3.04
C VAL A 130 -9.88 -1.09 -3.57
N GLU A 131 -11.14 -1.47 -3.33
CA GLU A 131 -12.23 -0.51 -3.44
C GLU A 131 -12.11 0.49 -2.29
N PHE A 132 -11.51 1.63 -2.57
CA PHE A 132 -11.49 2.75 -1.65
C PHE A 132 -12.93 3.30 -1.55
N GLY A 133 -13.46 3.31 -0.34
CA GLY A 133 -14.57 4.20 0.02
C GLY A 133 -14.19 5.67 -0.27
N ASP A 134 -14.91 6.62 0.21
CA ASP A 134 -14.65 8.06 -0.01
C ASP A 134 -13.16 8.40 0.22
N VAL A 135 -12.38 8.45 -0.87
CA VAL A 135 -10.94 8.74 -0.82
C VAL A 135 -10.75 10.24 -0.90
N ASP A 136 -10.01 10.79 0.05
CA ASP A 136 -9.62 12.20 0.04
C ASP A 136 -8.88 12.52 -1.27
N PRO A 137 -9.14 13.67 -1.94
CA PRO A 137 -8.40 14.10 -3.12
C PRO A 137 -6.89 14.12 -2.95
N GLN A 138 -6.39 14.35 -1.74
CA GLN A 138 -4.95 14.29 -1.44
C GLN A 138 -4.40 12.87 -1.52
N ASP A 139 -5.10 11.91 -0.93
CA ASP A 139 -4.72 10.50 -0.99
C ASP A 139 -4.80 9.97 -2.42
N LEU A 140 -5.84 10.36 -3.16
CA LEU A 140 -5.99 9.99 -4.55
C LEU A 140 -4.86 10.54 -5.42
N ALA A 141 -4.46 11.81 -5.21
CA ALA A 141 -3.32 12.41 -5.89
C ALA A 141 -2.03 11.63 -5.61
N LEU A 142 -1.82 11.25 -4.34
CA LEU A 142 -0.65 10.48 -3.94
C LEU A 142 -0.64 9.07 -4.55
N ILE A 143 -1.79 8.40 -4.59
CA ILE A 143 -1.93 7.09 -5.23
C ILE A 143 -1.63 7.17 -6.73
N GLN A 144 -2.14 8.19 -7.42
CA GLN A 144 -1.95 8.38 -8.86
C GLN A 144 -0.56 8.85 -9.26
N THR A 145 0.20 9.45 -8.34
CA THR A 145 1.57 9.91 -8.63
C THR A 145 2.50 8.71 -8.74
N LEU A 146 3.28 8.64 -9.81
CA LEU A 146 4.24 7.56 -10.00
C LEU A 146 5.39 7.69 -9.00
N ALA A 147 5.85 6.54 -8.50
CA ALA A 147 7.04 6.48 -7.66
C ALA A 147 8.27 6.96 -8.42
N GLU A 148 9.18 7.60 -7.71
CA GLU A 148 10.49 8.00 -8.26
C GLU A 148 11.24 6.78 -8.80
N LYS A 149 11.75 6.88 -10.03
CA LYS A 149 12.39 5.74 -10.72
C LYS A 149 13.60 5.17 -9.97
N ARG A 150 14.33 6.01 -9.22
CA ARG A 150 15.56 5.64 -8.51
C ARG A 150 15.31 4.75 -7.29
N HIS A 151 14.14 4.87 -6.66
CA HIS A 151 13.80 4.15 -5.42
C HIS A 151 12.67 3.15 -5.61
N ARG A 152 12.36 2.81 -6.86
CA ARG A 152 11.23 1.94 -7.16
C ARG A 152 11.51 0.52 -6.68
N THR A 153 10.72 0.07 -5.74
CA THR A 153 10.69 -1.32 -5.27
C THR A 153 9.40 -2.00 -5.69
N TRP A 154 9.44 -3.33 -5.76
CA TRP A 154 8.28 -4.19 -5.97
C TRP A 154 7.99 -4.96 -4.69
N VAL A 155 6.74 -5.33 -4.50
CA VAL A 155 6.30 -6.25 -3.46
C VAL A 155 5.94 -7.56 -4.13
N VAL A 156 6.61 -8.64 -3.74
CA VAL A 156 6.22 -10.01 -4.10
C VAL A 156 5.47 -10.58 -2.91
N ASP A 157 4.17 -10.81 -3.08
CA ASP A 157 3.30 -11.37 -2.07
C ASP A 157 3.33 -12.89 -2.14
N CYS A 158 3.76 -13.53 -1.05
CA CYS A 158 3.88 -14.97 -0.91
C CYS A 158 3.09 -15.45 0.31
N ASP A 159 1.84 -15.85 0.09
CA ASP A 159 0.97 -16.37 1.14
C ASP A 159 1.24 -17.84 1.52
N ASP A 160 1.97 -18.57 0.66
CA ASP A 160 2.33 -19.96 0.92
C ASP A 160 3.71 -20.07 1.57
N ILE A 161 3.74 -20.24 2.90
CA ILE A 161 4.98 -20.35 3.68
C ILE A 161 5.86 -21.51 3.19
N SER A 162 5.28 -22.57 2.62
CA SER A 162 6.03 -23.75 2.19
C SER A 162 6.97 -23.49 1.00
N ILE A 163 6.71 -22.44 0.23
CA ILE A 163 7.53 -22.07 -0.95
C ILE A 163 8.44 -20.87 -0.72
N VAL A 164 8.42 -20.24 0.45
CA VAL A 164 9.16 -19.00 0.76
C VAL A 164 10.65 -19.13 0.45
N ASP A 165 11.26 -20.25 0.80
CA ASP A 165 12.69 -20.47 0.57
C ASP A 165 13.01 -20.64 -0.92
N ASP A 166 12.18 -21.34 -1.68
CA ASP A 166 12.31 -21.46 -3.15
C ASP A 166 12.15 -20.09 -3.83
N VAL A 167 11.14 -19.34 -3.43
CA VAL A 167 10.90 -17.97 -3.93
C VAL A 167 12.10 -17.06 -3.65
N ARG A 168 12.64 -17.10 -2.43
CA ARG A 168 13.83 -16.33 -2.05
C ARG A 168 15.03 -16.65 -2.93
N GLU A 169 15.29 -17.95 -3.14
CA GLU A 169 16.40 -18.40 -3.97
C GLU A 169 16.23 -17.95 -5.43
N ARG A 170 15.05 -18.11 -6.01
CA ARG A 170 14.72 -17.69 -7.38
C ARG A 170 14.87 -16.19 -7.58
N ILE A 171 14.40 -15.36 -6.63
CA ILE A 171 14.58 -13.90 -6.68
C ILE A 171 16.07 -13.55 -6.70
N ASN A 172 16.86 -14.12 -5.79
CA ASN A 172 18.28 -13.83 -5.69
C ASN A 172 19.05 -14.27 -6.96
N ASN A 173 18.64 -15.35 -7.61
CA ASN A 173 19.27 -15.87 -8.83
C ASN A 173 18.81 -15.14 -10.10
N SER A 174 17.75 -14.33 -10.03
CA SER A 174 17.11 -13.69 -11.21
C SER A 174 17.88 -12.52 -11.81
N ARG A 175 18.94 -12.02 -11.14
CA ARG A 175 19.68 -10.84 -11.59
C ARG A 175 21.18 -11.02 -11.44
N ARG A 176 21.88 -10.94 -12.59
CA ARG A 176 23.34 -11.14 -12.66
C ARG A 176 24.19 -9.94 -12.25
N SER A 177 23.60 -8.75 -12.03
CA SER A 177 24.37 -7.50 -11.90
C SER A 177 24.14 -6.69 -10.61
N ILE A 178 23.34 -7.20 -9.66
CA ILE A 178 23.11 -6.54 -8.37
C ILE A 178 23.35 -7.57 -7.27
N ASP A 179 24.21 -7.23 -6.32
CA ASP A 179 24.59 -8.12 -5.21
C ASP A 179 23.41 -8.49 -4.29
N LYS A 180 22.36 -7.66 -4.25
CA LYS A 180 21.19 -7.92 -3.40
C LYS A 180 19.91 -7.44 -4.11
N VAL A 181 19.06 -8.38 -4.55
CA VAL A 181 17.74 -8.08 -5.15
C VAL A 181 16.69 -7.85 -4.08
N ILE A 182 16.67 -8.69 -3.04
CA ILE A 182 15.74 -8.56 -1.92
C ILE A 182 16.24 -7.48 -0.98
N VAL A 183 15.44 -6.42 -0.80
CA VAL A 183 15.70 -5.30 0.13
C VAL A 183 15.32 -5.69 1.54
N ALA A 184 14.11 -6.28 1.71
CA ALA A 184 13.60 -6.74 2.99
C ALA A 184 12.58 -7.85 2.82
N GLU A 185 12.31 -8.54 3.92
CA GLU A 185 11.28 -9.56 4.04
C GLU A 185 10.33 -9.12 5.16
N ILE A 186 9.08 -8.82 4.82
CA ILE A 186 8.09 -8.22 5.70
C ILE A 186 7.03 -9.27 6.03
N PRO A 187 6.90 -9.73 7.29
CA PRO A 187 5.88 -10.66 7.70
C PRO A 187 4.46 -10.12 7.45
N THR A 188 3.56 -11.00 7.01
CA THR A 188 2.12 -10.70 6.87
C THR A 188 1.29 -11.61 7.78
N LYS A 189 -0.04 -11.54 7.70
CA LYS A 189 -0.92 -12.44 8.46
C LYS A 189 -0.75 -13.90 8.03
N SER A 190 -0.60 -14.17 6.75
CA SER A 190 -0.61 -15.52 6.16
C SER A 190 0.73 -15.96 5.58
N GLY A 191 1.66 -15.05 5.38
CA GLY A 191 2.92 -15.36 4.69
C GLY A 191 3.95 -14.24 4.82
N LEU A 192 4.55 -13.87 3.68
CA LEU A 192 5.68 -12.94 3.61
C LEU A 192 5.58 -12.05 2.38
N HIS A 193 5.86 -10.76 2.54
CA HIS A 193 6.14 -9.84 1.45
C HIS A 193 7.65 -9.71 1.23
N PHE A 194 8.14 -10.08 0.05
CA PHE A 194 9.50 -9.72 -0.35
C PHE A 194 9.49 -8.33 -0.97
N ILE A 195 10.21 -7.41 -0.36
CA ILE A 195 10.48 -6.10 -0.95
C ILE A 195 11.72 -6.25 -1.81
N THR A 196 11.60 -5.96 -3.10
CA THR A 196 12.67 -6.23 -4.07
C THR A 196 12.94 -5.04 -4.96
N TYR A 197 14.15 -4.93 -5.48
CA TYR A 197 14.37 -4.13 -6.68
C TYR A 197 13.76 -4.85 -7.90
N PRO A 198 13.44 -4.11 -8.99
CA PRO A 198 12.93 -4.74 -10.22
C PRO A 198 13.87 -5.83 -10.74
N PHE A 199 13.34 -7.01 -11.07
CA PHE A 199 14.06 -8.19 -11.56
C PHE A 199 13.27 -8.90 -12.68
N ASP A 200 13.87 -9.88 -13.32
CA ASP A 200 13.19 -10.72 -14.30
C ASP A 200 12.31 -11.76 -13.60
N HIS A 201 11.10 -11.32 -13.25
CA HIS A 201 10.12 -12.14 -12.54
C HIS A 201 9.50 -13.23 -13.42
N VAL A 202 9.43 -13.03 -14.74
CA VAL A 202 8.85 -14.02 -15.67
C VAL A 202 9.67 -15.29 -15.65
N THR A 203 10.99 -15.15 -15.80
CA THR A 203 11.91 -16.31 -15.72
C THR A 203 12.04 -16.85 -14.30
N ALA A 204 12.05 -15.97 -13.29
CA ALA A 204 12.24 -16.39 -11.90
C ALA A 204 11.06 -17.22 -11.36
N PHE A 205 9.84 -16.88 -11.77
CA PHE A 205 8.63 -17.51 -11.24
C PHE A 205 7.94 -18.48 -12.20
N ASP A 206 8.69 -18.95 -13.21
CA ASP A 206 8.18 -20.00 -14.09
C ASP A 206 7.66 -21.20 -13.29
N GLY A 207 6.36 -21.51 -13.48
CA GLY A 207 5.63 -22.54 -12.74
C GLY A 207 5.13 -22.15 -11.33
N LEU A 208 5.26 -20.87 -10.92
CA LEU A 208 4.75 -20.35 -9.65
C LEU A 208 3.80 -19.15 -9.82
N GLU A 209 3.40 -18.83 -11.04
CA GLU A 209 2.63 -17.62 -11.39
C GLU A 209 1.28 -17.54 -10.66
N GLU A 210 0.64 -18.69 -10.41
CA GLU A 210 -0.65 -18.75 -9.70
C GLU A 210 -0.53 -18.63 -8.17
N LYS A 211 0.71 -18.76 -7.64
CA LYS A 211 0.97 -18.75 -6.19
C LYS A 211 1.54 -17.45 -5.67
N LEU A 212 1.97 -16.57 -6.57
CA LEU A 212 2.68 -15.33 -6.25
C LEU A 212 2.02 -14.15 -6.92
N GLU A 213 1.85 -13.07 -6.19
CA GLU A 213 1.39 -11.79 -6.73
C GLU A 213 2.53 -10.78 -6.70
N ILE A 214 2.77 -10.10 -7.85
CA ILE A 214 3.79 -9.06 -7.95
C ILE A 214 3.13 -7.70 -8.07
N LYS A 215 3.33 -6.88 -7.04
CA LYS A 215 2.79 -5.53 -6.93
C LYS A 215 3.91 -4.52 -7.17
N ARG A 216 3.83 -3.79 -8.29
CA ARG A 216 4.94 -2.91 -8.74
C ARG A 216 4.97 -1.53 -8.09
N ASN A 217 3.91 -1.12 -7.44
CA ASN A 217 3.78 0.17 -6.74
C ASN A 217 2.82 0.00 -5.59
N SER A 218 3.09 -0.95 -4.73
CA SER A 218 2.10 -1.47 -3.82
C SER A 218 2.43 -1.19 -2.36
N TYR A 219 1.44 -1.47 -1.56
CA TYR A 219 1.48 -1.37 -0.12
C TYR A 219 2.03 -2.66 0.49
N THR A 220 2.78 -2.52 1.57
CA THR A 220 3.11 -3.63 2.46
C THR A 220 2.47 -3.46 3.82
N LEU A 221 2.29 -4.56 4.55
CA LEU A 221 1.67 -4.55 5.86
C LEU A 221 2.61 -3.87 6.87
N LEU A 222 2.12 -2.81 7.52
CA LEU A 222 2.84 -2.08 8.56
C LEU A 222 2.49 -2.60 9.95
N TYR A 223 1.17 -2.80 10.21
CA TYR A 223 0.69 -3.29 11.50
C TYR A 223 -0.65 -4.02 11.34
N PHE A 224 -0.80 -5.09 12.15
CA PHE A 224 -2.06 -5.81 12.31
C PHE A 224 -2.07 -6.53 13.67
N ASN A 225 -3.21 -6.49 14.35
CA ASN A 225 -3.45 -7.20 15.60
C ASN A 225 -4.80 -7.92 15.53
N ASP A 226 -4.75 -9.26 15.58
CA ASP A 226 -5.93 -10.13 15.53
C ASP A 226 -6.41 -10.55 16.94
N GLU A 227 -5.66 -10.16 17.98
CA GLU A 227 -5.93 -10.58 19.37
C GLU A 227 -6.85 -9.63 20.13
N VAL A 228 -7.17 -8.48 19.52
CA VAL A 228 -8.05 -7.50 20.15
C VAL A 228 -9.50 -7.98 20.04
N GLU A 229 -10.13 -8.25 21.17
CA GLU A 229 -11.58 -8.35 21.24
C GLU A 229 -12.16 -6.95 21.03
N GLY A 230 -12.51 -6.62 19.78
CA GLY A 230 -13.01 -5.30 19.44
C GLY A 230 -14.35 -5.01 20.09
N TYR A 231 -14.57 -3.77 20.46
CA TYR A 231 -15.90 -3.27 20.80
C TYR A 231 -16.77 -3.34 19.56
N ILE A 232 -17.72 -4.29 19.55
CA ILE A 232 -18.83 -4.32 18.60
C ILE A 232 -19.93 -3.51 19.26
N GLU A 233 -20.19 -2.29 18.80
CA GLU A 233 -21.49 -1.62 18.93
C GLU A 233 -22.19 -1.60 17.58
#